data_35a6597a49234f221827e1dbe1821f9c
#
_entry.id   35a6597a49234f221827e1dbe1821f9c
#
_cell.length_a   1.000
_cell.length_b   1.000
_cell.length_c   1.000
_cell.angle_alpha   90.00
_cell.angle_beta   90.00
_cell.angle_gamma   90.00
#
_symmetry.space_group_name_H-M   'P 1'
#
loop_
_entity.id
_entity.type
_entity.pdbx_description
1 polymer ?
#
loop_
_entity_poly.entity_id
_entity_poly.type
_entity_poly.pdbx_seq_one_letter_code
_entity_poly.pdbx_strand_id
1 'polypeptide(L)'
;MSKADLYLTNEPLITNLSNNNKEQINIFGVPFDATSTYRIGSRFAPNAIRESFQNIEIYSKRLGKDLEDINIRDLGNLSKVGDINEMSKMVKEVTREIVSNGKIPAILGGDHSLTNGSVRGIDNCTLVVFDAHLDFRDEFEGLKLSHATFLRRLYEDGCISNLIHIG
;
A
#
# COMPACT_ATOMS: atom_id res chain seq x y z
N MET A 1 0.31 16.30 15.44
CA MET A 1 0.78 16.17 14.05
C MET A 1 0.40 14.77 13.59
N SER A 2 -0.33 14.67 12.53
CA SER A 2 -0.74 13.37 12.00
C SER A 2 0.47 12.61 11.43
N LYS A 3 0.39 11.27 11.38
CA LYS A 3 1.46 10.47 10.77
C LYS A 3 1.48 10.63 9.26
N ALA A 4 0.32 10.86 8.67
CA ALA A 4 0.21 11.22 7.27
C ALA A 4 0.96 12.53 6.99
N ASP A 5 0.78 13.59 7.79
CA ASP A 5 1.51 14.86 7.62
C ASP A 5 3.02 14.71 7.81
N LEU A 6 3.44 13.76 8.65
CA LEU A 6 4.86 13.54 8.94
C LEU A 6 5.58 12.75 7.84
N TYR A 7 4.91 11.75 7.26
CA TYR A 7 5.56 10.77 6.39
C TYR A 7 5.19 10.89 4.92
N LEU A 8 4.12 11.62 4.57
CA LEU A 8 3.69 11.74 3.19
C LEU A 8 4.08 13.09 2.58
N THR A 9 4.38 13.06 1.29
CA THR A 9 4.64 14.25 0.48
C THR A 9 3.41 14.56 -0.36
N ASN A 10 3.04 15.83 -0.44
CA ASN A 10 1.95 16.28 -1.30
C ASN A 10 2.42 16.28 -2.75
N GLU A 11 2.20 15.19 -3.45
CA GLU A 11 2.41 15.10 -4.89
C GLU A 11 1.08 15.18 -5.64
N PRO A 12 1.06 15.62 -6.91
CA PRO A 12 -0.17 15.77 -7.70
C PRO A 12 -0.86 14.42 -7.85
N LEU A 13 -2.15 14.42 -7.69
CA LEU A 13 -2.93 13.34 -7.13
C LEU A 13 -4.05 12.96 -8.07
N ILE A 14 -4.55 11.76 -7.89
CA ILE A 14 -5.93 11.43 -8.24
C ILE A 14 -6.79 12.56 -7.69
N THR A 15 -7.40 13.33 -8.56
CA THR A 15 -8.18 14.51 -8.20
C THR A 15 -9.11 14.22 -7.02
N ASN A 16 -9.11 15.08 -6.03
CA ASN A 16 -9.98 14.98 -4.86
C ASN A 16 -11.43 14.81 -5.32
N LEU A 17 -11.88 13.58 -5.41
CA LEU A 17 -13.24 13.21 -5.77
C LEU A 17 -14.24 13.46 -4.61
N SER A 18 -13.79 14.16 -3.56
CA SER A 18 -14.61 14.43 -2.39
C SER A 18 -14.49 15.87 -1.93
N ASN A 19 -15.63 16.57 -1.92
CA ASN A 19 -15.74 17.94 -1.41
C ASN A 19 -16.26 18.05 0.03
N ASN A 20 -16.44 16.94 0.80
CA ASN A 20 -17.30 16.99 1.99
C ASN A 20 -16.75 16.33 3.28
N ASN A 21 -15.47 16.18 3.50
CA ASN A 21 -14.88 15.54 4.70
C ASN A 21 -15.48 14.16 5.07
N LYS A 22 -16.09 13.47 4.09
CA LYS A 22 -16.68 12.14 4.24
C LYS A 22 -15.89 11.08 3.46
N GLU A 23 -14.58 11.31 3.29
CA GLU A 23 -13.75 10.35 2.60
C GLU A 23 -13.82 9.00 3.31
N GLN A 24 -14.13 7.96 2.52
CA GLN A 24 -14.13 6.57 2.99
C GLN A 24 -12.83 5.88 2.70
N ILE A 25 -12.19 6.24 1.58
CA ILE A 25 -10.96 5.62 1.09
C ILE A 25 -9.85 6.67 1.08
N ASN A 26 -8.73 6.34 1.71
CA ASN A 26 -7.52 7.14 1.66
C ASN A 26 -6.44 6.39 0.88
N ILE A 27 -5.97 7.01 -0.23
CA ILE A 27 -4.92 6.46 -1.07
C ILE A 27 -3.58 7.07 -0.66
N PHE A 28 -2.52 6.26 -0.60
CA PHE A 28 -1.15 6.76 -0.56
C PHE A 28 -0.20 5.86 -1.34
N GLY A 29 0.88 6.45 -1.83
CA GLY A 29 1.90 5.73 -2.59
C GLY A 29 3.10 5.33 -1.73
N VAL A 30 3.72 4.19 -2.04
CA VAL A 30 4.96 3.70 -1.42
C VAL A 30 6.01 3.48 -2.51
N PRO A 31 6.77 4.53 -2.89
CA PRO A 31 7.77 4.47 -3.95
C PRO A 31 9.06 3.77 -3.48
N PHE A 32 8.98 2.46 -3.21
CA PHE A 32 10.06 1.65 -2.67
C PHE A 32 10.26 0.38 -3.51
N ASP A 33 11.51 0.08 -3.87
CA ASP A 33 11.89 -1.14 -4.61
C ASP A 33 13.32 -1.59 -4.29
N ALA A 34 13.80 -1.28 -3.09
CA ALA A 34 15.17 -1.59 -2.68
C ALA A 34 15.45 -3.10 -2.55
N THR A 35 14.41 -3.95 -2.52
CA THR A 35 14.56 -5.41 -2.46
C THR A 35 14.32 -6.11 -3.81
N SER A 36 14.09 -5.36 -4.89
CA SER A 36 13.87 -5.92 -6.22
C SER A 36 15.13 -6.60 -6.76
N THR A 37 15.00 -7.83 -7.30
CA THR A 37 16.14 -8.69 -7.68
C THR A 37 16.56 -8.57 -9.13
N TYR A 38 15.65 -8.32 -10.07
CA TYR A 38 15.98 -8.32 -11.51
C TYR A 38 16.07 -6.90 -12.10
N ARG A 39 15.03 -6.14 -12.00
CA ARG A 39 14.98 -4.75 -12.48
C ARG A 39 14.34 -3.87 -11.43
N ILE A 40 15.05 -2.81 -11.07
CA ILE A 40 14.48 -1.72 -10.28
C ILE A 40 13.56 -0.88 -11.16
N GLY A 41 12.59 -0.18 -10.56
CA GLY A 41 11.68 0.72 -11.28
C GLY A 41 10.26 0.68 -10.74
N SER A 42 9.88 -0.32 -9.95
CA SER A 42 8.54 -0.36 -9.33
C SER A 42 8.30 0.82 -8.37
N ARG A 43 9.37 1.45 -7.86
CA ARG A 43 9.25 2.72 -7.12
C ARG A 43 8.54 3.84 -7.87
N PHE A 44 8.51 3.80 -9.20
CA PHE A 44 7.84 4.80 -10.02
C PHE A 44 6.34 4.49 -10.23
N ALA A 45 5.90 3.27 -9.87
CA ALA A 45 4.54 2.84 -10.10
C ALA A 45 3.46 3.72 -9.46
N PRO A 46 3.61 4.24 -8.22
CA PRO A 46 2.59 5.11 -7.65
C PRO A 46 2.28 6.34 -8.50
N ASN A 47 3.29 6.99 -9.05
CA ASN A 47 3.09 8.17 -9.91
C ASN A 47 2.61 7.80 -11.31
N ALA A 48 3.15 6.72 -11.90
CA ALA A 48 2.70 6.24 -13.20
C ALA A 48 1.22 5.80 -13.20
N ILE A 49 0.76 5.19 -12.11
CA ILE A 49 -0.65 4.82 -11.91
C ILE A 49 -1.52 6.07 -11.84
N ARG A 50 -1.11 7.11 -11.10
CA ARG A 50 -1.85 8.37 -11.01
C ARG A 50 -1.94 9.10 -12.34
N GLU A 51 -0.84 9.13 -13.09
CA GLU A 51 -0.82 9.70 -14.44
C GLU A 51 -1.76 8.95 -15.37
N SER A 52 -1.71 7.62 -15.35
CA SER A 52 -2.60 6.78 -16.16
C SER A 52 -4.06 6.95 -15.75
N PHE A 53 -4.33 7.12 -14.46
CA PHE A 53 -5.67 7.28 -13.93
C PHE A 53 -6.39 8.50 -14.49
N GLN A 54 -5.67 9.57 -14.85
CA GLN A 54 -6.24 10.78 -15.46
C GLN A 54 -6.78 10.53 -16.88
N ASN A 55 -6.42 9.42 -17.50
CA ASN A 55 -6.69 9.11 -18.90
C ASN A 55 -7.55 7.84 -19.10
N ILE A 56 -8.02 7.23 -18.03
CA ILE A 56 -8.84 6.00 -18.11
C ILE A 56 -10.31 6.31 -17.84
N GLU A 57 -11.17 5.40 -18.34
CA GLU A 57 -12.60 5.38 -18.00
C GLU A 57 -12.80 4.98 -16.54
N ILE A 58 -13.50 5.79 -15.79
CA ILE A 58 -13.74 5.59 -14.35
C ILE A 58 -15.15 5.04 -14.04
N TYR A 59 -16.01 4.91 -15.06
CA TYR A 59 -17.32 4.30 -14.92
C TYR A 59 -17.24 2.78 -14.99
N SER A 60 -17.71 2.11 -13.96
CA SER A 60 -17.82 0.65 -13.95
C SER A 60 -19.20 0.20 -14.48
N LYS A 61 -19.24 -0.23 -15.73
CA LYS A 61 -20.46 -0.80 -16.34
C LYS A 61 -21.02 -1.99 -15.55
N ARG A 62 -20.12 -2.81 -14.99
CA ARG A 62 -20.51 -4.00 -14.18
C ARG A 62 -21.24 -3.61 -12.90
N LEU A 63 -20.82 -2.54 -12.25
CA LEU A 63 -21.36 -2.08 -10.98
C LEU A 63 -22.43 -0.99 -11.18
N GLY A 64 -22.52 -0.40 -12.37
CA GLY A 64 -23.38 0.75 -12.63
C GLY A 64 -23.00 1.98 -11.81
N LYS A 65 -21.70 2.13 -11.51
CA LYS A 65 -21.19 3.18 -10.64
C LYS A 65 -20.04 3.93 -11.28
N ASP A 66 -19.99 5.23 -11.04
CA ASP A 66 -18.85 6.06 -11.36
C ASP A 66 -17.95 6.20 -10.14
N LEU A 67 -16.65 6.34 -10.35
CA LEU A 67 -15.71 6.59 -9.27
C LEU A 67 -15.89 7.98 -8.66
N GLU A 68 -16.45 8.94 -9.41
CA GLU A 68 -16.84 10.25 -8.90
C GLU A 68 -17.90 10.18 -7.78
N ASP A 69 -18.67 9.10 -7.72
CA ASP A 69 -19.66 8.85 -6.66
C ASP A 69 -19.00 8.33 -5.36
N ILE A 70 -17.70 8.02 -5.38
CA ILE A 70 -16.98 7.46 -4.25
C ILE A 70 -16.08 8.52 -3.64
N ASN A 71 -16.18 8.68 -2.33
CA ASN A 71 -15.35 9.63 -1.58
C ASN A 71 -13.94 9.09 -1.36
N ILE A 72 -13.01 9.50 -2.22
CA ILE A 72 -11.60 9.13 -2.18
C ILE A 72 -10.75 10.36 -1.89
N ARG A 73 -9.76 10.20 -1.03
CA ARG A 73 -8.71 11.18 -0.79
C ARG A 73 -7.35 10.58 -1.08
N ASP A 74 -6.59 11.21 -1.96
CA ASP A 74 -5.20 10.86 -2.18
C ASP A 74 -4.30 11.70 -1.25
N LEU A 75 -3.50 11.03 -0.44
CA LEU A 75 -2.62 11.62 0.56
C LEU A 75 -1.19 11.87 0.05
N GLY A 76 -0.90 11.51 -1.20
CA GLY A 76 0.45 11.62 -1.76
C GLY A 76 1.30 10.37 -1.58
N ASN A 77 2.60 10.53 -1.62
CA ASN A 77 3.56 9.44 -1.50
C ASN A 77 4.27 9.44 -0.16
N LEU A 78 4.68 8.25 0.28
CA LEU A 78 5.62 8.10 1.37
C LEU A 78 6.91 8.86 1.05
N SER A 79 7.43 9.61 2.02
CA SER A 79 8.71 10.30 1.90
C SER A 79 9.82 9.32 1.54
N LYS A 80 10.84 9.81 0.81
CA LYS A 80 11.94 8.98 0.36
C LYS A 80 12.62 8.28 1.53
N VAL A 81 12.71 6.96 1.45
CA VAL A 81 13.32 6.08 2.44
C VAL A 81 14.13 5.01 1.71
N GLY A 82 15.30 4.66 2.22
CA GLY A 82 16.19 3.64 1.64
C GLY A 82 16.22 2.33 2.43
N ASP A 83 15.86 2.36 3.71
CA ASP A 83 15.84 1.18 4.58
C ASP A 83 14.46 0.55 4.62
N ILE A 84 14.40 -0.78 4.48
CA ILE A 84 13.14 -1.53 4.43
C ILE A 84 12.40 -1.54 5.75
N ASN A 85 13.10 -1.56 6.89
CA ASN A 85 12.45 -1.57 8.20
C ASN A 85 11.86 -0.20 8.51
N GLU A 86 12.56 0.86 8.10
CA GLU A 86 12.04 2.23 8.21
C GLU A 86 10.81 2.42 7.31
N MET A 87 10.89 1.99 6.05
CA MET A 87 9.75 1.97 5.12
C MET A 87 8.56 1.23 5.72
N SER A 88 8.76 -0.01 6.19
CA SER A 88 7.70 -0.82 6.80
C SER A 88 7.09 -0.14 8.03
N LYS A 89 7.91 0.50 8.88
CA LYS A 89 7.45 1.27 10.03
C LYS A 89 6.58 2.46 9.60
N MET A 90 7.02 3.24 8.63
CA MET A 90 6.26 4.40 8.14
C MET A 90 4.92 3.97 7.53
N VAL A 91 4.91 2.92 6.69
CA VAL A 91 3.68 2.36 6.12
C VAL A 91 2.73 1.87 7.21
N LYS A 92 3.24 1.17 8.23
CA LYS A 92 2.45 0.73 9.39
C LYS A 92 1.79 1.91 10.11
N GLU A 93 2.53 2.97 10.38
CA GLU A 93 2.03 4.12 11.12
C GLU A 93 0.93 4.87 10.33
N VAL A 94 1.14 5.08 9.02
CA VAL A 94 0.14 5.72 8.15
C VAL A 94 -1.11 4.85 8.02
N THR A 95 -0.93 3.55 7.77
CA THR A 95 -2.06 2.61 7.65
C THR A 95 -2.87 2.57 8.94
N ARG A 96 -2.21 2.48 10.09
CA ARG A 96 -2.87 2.47 11.41
C ARG A 96 -3.66 3.75 11.65
N GLU A 97 -3.12 4.90 11.31
CA GLU A 97 -3.83 6.17 11.44
C GLU A 97 -5.09 6.20 10.57
N ILE A 98 -5.00 5.77 9.30
CA ILE A 98 -6.14 5.72 8.40
C ILE A 98 -7.24 4.80 8.97
N VAL A 99 -6.89 3.59 9.40
CA VAL A 99 -7.83 2.61 9.96
C VAL A 99 -8.43 3.10 11.27
N SER A 100 -7.64 3.69 12.17
CA SER A 100 -8.13 4.22 13.45
C SER A 100 -9.13 5.37 13.30
N ASN A 101 -9.06 6.08 12.16
CA ASN A 101 -10.02 7.10 11.77
C ASN A 101 -11.25 6.53 11.04
N GLY A 102 -11.42 5.20 11.02
CA GLY A 102 -12.54 4.53 10.36
C GLY A 102 -12.52 4.60 8.83
N LYS A 103 -11.33 4.81 8.23
CA LYS A 103 -11.13 4.91 6.79
C LYS A 103 -10.51 3.63 6.23
N ILE A 104 -10.63 3.43 4.94
CA ILE A 104 -10.06 2.29 4.21
C ILE A 104 -8.75 2.75 3.55
N PRO A 105 -7.60 2.19 3.89
CA PRO A 105 -6.36 2.46 3.18
C PRO A 105 -6.35 1.76 1.81
N ALA A 106 -5.97 2.48 0.76
CA ALA A 106 -5.64 1.95 -0.55
C ALA A 106 -4.19 2.34 -0.87
N ILE A 107 -3.32 1.35 -1.09
CA ILE A 107 -1.87 1.59 -1.19
C ILE A 107 -1.39 1.31 -2.59
N LEU A 108 -0.80 2.31 -3.24
CA LEU A 108 -0.14 2.17 -4.52
C LEU A 108 1.32 1.80 -4.26
N GLY A 109 1.71 0.60 -4.65
CA GLY A 109 3.01 0.05 -4.25
C GLY A 109 4.12 0.18 -5.27
N GLY A 110 5.31 0.01 -4.74
CA GLY A 110 6.54 -0.42 -5.38
C GLY A 110 6.68 -1.95 -5.30
N ASP A 111 7.72 -2.46 -4.61
CA ASP A 111 7.87 -3.90 -4.41
C ASP A 111 6.92 -4.44 -3.32
N HIS A 112 6.70 -5.75 -3.28
CA HIS A 112 5.71 -6.39 -2.41
C HIS A 112 6.04 -6.31 -0.90
N SER A 113 7.27 -5.93 -0.53
CA SER A 113 7.67 -5.82 0.88
C SER A 113 6.86 -4.78 1.68
N LEU A 114 6.26 -3.80 0.99
CA LEU A 114 5.40 -2.80 1.64
C LEU A 114 4.21 -3.41 2.39
N THR A 115 3.75 -4.59 1.95
CA THR A 115 2.64 -5.32 2.58
C THR A 115 2.95 -5.72 4.02
N ASN A 116 4.23 -5.90 4.37
CA ASN A 116 4.63 -6.10 5.75
C ASN A 116 4.19 -4.95 6.66
N GLY A 117 4.42 -3.72 6.23
CA GLY A 117 4.00 -2.53 6.98
C GLY A 117 2.49 -2.36 7.02
N SER A 118 1.81 -2.52 5.89
CA SER A 118 0.36 -2.30 5.80
C SER A 118 -0.43 -3.26 6.66
N VAL A 119 -0.11 -4.55 6.63
CA VAL A 119 -0.79 -5.57 7.45
C VAL A 119 -0.55 -5.33 8.93
N ARG A 120 0.68 -4.97 9.34
CA ARG A 120 0.98 -4.61 10.74
C ARG A 120 0.24 -3.34 11.22
N GLY A 121 -0.25 -2.52 10.31
CA GLY A 121 -1.08 -1.36 10.64
C GLY A 121 -2.54 -1.70 10.92
N ILE A 122 -3.02 -2.88 10.47
CA ILE A 122 -4.44 -3.26 10.56
C ILE A 122 -4.74 -4.10 11.82
N ASP A 123 -3.76 -4.84 12.33
CA ASP A 123 -3.87 -5.81 13.42
C ASP A 123 -4.84 -6.99 13.14
N ASN A 124 -4.33 -8.21 13.26
CA ASN A 124 -5.06 -9.48 13.26
C ASN A 124 -6.16 -9.62 12.17
N CYS A 125 -5.77 -9.61 10.92
CA CYS A 125 -6.67 -9.71 9.77
C CYS A 125 -6.61 -11.08 9.08
N THR A 126 -7.59 -11.36 8.22
CA THR A 126 -7.48 -12.37 7.17
C THR A 126 -6.82 -11.72 5.96
N LEU A 127 -5.65 -12.20 5.58
CA LEU A 127 -4.92 -11.71 4.42
C LEU A 127 -5.26 -12.55 3.18
N VAL A 128 -5.74 -11.90 2.13
CA VAL A 128 -5.93 -12.50 0.81
C VAL A 128 -4.88 -11.94 -0.13
N VAL A 129 -4.07 -12.82 -0.73
CA VAL A 129 -2.99 -12.47 -1.64
C VAL A 129 -3.27 -13.06 -3.02
N PHE A 130 -3.24 -12.22 -4.05
CA PHE A 130 -3.29 -12.61 -5.45
C PHE A 130 -1.90 -12.45 -6.04
N ASP A 131 -1.12 -13.53 -6.07
CA ASP A 131 0.27 -13.52 -6.54
C ASP A 131 0.69 -14.90 -7.04
N ALA A 132 1.49 -14.93 -8.10
CA ALA A 132 2.11 -16.15 -8.61
C ALA A 132 3.21 -16.71 -7.68
N HIS A 133 3.71 -15.90 -6.74
CA HIS A 133 4.77 -16.26 -5.79
C HIS A 133 4.23 -16.25 -4.37
N LEU A 134 4.66 -17.22 -3.58
CA LEU A 134 4.21 -17.35 -2.19
C LEU A 134 4.88 -16.35 -1.23
N ASP A 135 6.03 -15.77 -1.60
CA ASP A 135 6.81 -14.80 -0.80
C ASP A 135 7.04 -15.23 0.67
N PHE A 136 7.25 -16.54 0.87
CA PHE A 136 7.33 -17.19 2.18
C PHE A 136 8.71 -17.75 2.51
N ARG A 137 9.76 -17.22 1.87
CA ARG A 137 11.14 -17.62 2.15
C ARG A 137 11.56 -17.17 3.55
N ASP A 138 12.46 -17.93 4.19
CA ASP A 138 13.03 -17.50 5.47
C ASP A 138 14.00 -16.34 5.29
N GLU A 139 14.78 -16.39 4.24
CA GLU A 139 15.76 -15.36 3.87
C GLU A 139 15.88 -15.30 2.35
N PHE A 140 16.13 -14.13 1.82
CA PHE A 140 16.36 -13.95 0.40
C PHE A 140 17.42 -12.88 0.18
N GLU A 141 18.52 -13.23 -0.55
CA GLU A 141 19.67 -12.36 -0.80
C GLU A 141 20.26 -11.72 0.47
N GLY A 142 20.33 -12.48 1.58
CA GLY A 142 20.83 -12.01 2.88
C GLY A 142 19.84 -11.16 3.66
N LEU A 143 18.60 -11.00 3.18
CA LEU A 143 17.58 -10.20 3.83
C LEU A 143 16.51 -11.08 4.49
N LYS A 144 16.28 -10.88 5.77
CA LYS A 144 15.17 -11.49 6.51
C LYS A 144 13.82 -10.85 6.18
N LEU A 145 13.82 -9.60 5.78
CA LEU A 145 12.66 -8.90 5.27
C LEU A 145 12.93 -8.41 3.84
N SER A 146 12.12 -8.83 2.89
CA SER A 146 12.17 -8.47 1.47
C SER A 146 10.82 -8.74 0.81
N HIS A 147 10.69 -8.42 -0.47
CA HIS A 147 9.51 -8.80 -1.27
C HIS A 147 9.25 -10.31 -1.26
N ALA A 148 10.28 -11.17 -1.15
CA ALA A 148 10.16 -12.63 -1.18
C ALA A 148 9.98 -13.29 0.20
N THR A 149 9.96 -12.52 1.30
CA THR A 149 9.99 -13.05 2.67
C THR A 149 8.94 -12.43 3.60
N PHE A 150 8.29 -11.34 3.17
CA PHE A 150 7.41 -10.54 4.03
C PHE A 150 6.24 -11.35 4.61
N LEU A 151 5.68 -12.26 3.81
CA LEU A 151 4.53 -13.06 4.23
C LEU A 151 4.88 -14.02 5.36
N ARG A 152 6.06 -14.63 5.32
CA ARG A 152 6.56 -15.44 6.41
C ARG A 152 6.74 -14.64 7.70
N ARG A 153 7.29 -13.42 7.60
CA ARG A 153 7.44 -12.53 8.78
C ARG A 153 6.10 -12.18 9.41
N LEU A 154 5.07 -11.90 8.59
CA LEU A 154 3.72 -11.64 9.08
C LEU A 154 3.09 -12.84 9.78
N TYR A 155 3.33 -14.05 9.25
CA TYR A 155 2.84 -15.30 9.83
C TYR A 155 3.53 -15.61 11.16
N GLU A 156 4.87 -15.58 11.20
CA GLU A 156 5.66 -15.87 12.39
C GLU A 156 5.35 -14.92 13.55
N ASP A 157 5.08 -13.65 13.25
CA ASP A 157 4.77 -12.63 14.25
C ASP A 157 3.28 -12.60 14.66
N GLY A 158 2.46 -13.51 14.12
CA GLY A 158 1.04 -13.58 14.45
C GLY A 158 0.21 -12.37 14.00
N CYS A 159 0.68 -11.64 12.99
CA CYS A 159 -0.02 -10.46 12.49
C CYS A 159 -1.27 -10.80 11.66
N ILE A 160 -1.39 -12.03 11.21
CA ILE A 160 -2.51 -12.53 10.39
C ILE A 160 -3.18 -13.71 11.08
N SER A 161 -4.51 -13.71 11.13
CA SER A 161 -5.30 -14.83 11.65
C SER A 161 -5.45 -15.95 10.62
N ASN A 162 -5.66 -15.58 9.37
CA ASN A 162 -5.81 -16.49 8.25
C ASN A 162 -5.08 -15.95 7.02
N LEU A 163 -4.58 -16.88 6.20
CA LEU A 163 -3.96 -16.59 4.91
C LEU A 163 -4.70 -17.33 3.82
N ILE A 164 -5.11 -16.60 2.78
CA ILE A 164 -5.63 -17.15 1.54
C ILE A 164 -4.73 -16.66 0.42
N HIS A 165 -4.03 -17.59 -0.25
CA HIS A 165 -3.17 -17.29 -1.37
C HIS A 165 -3.75 -17.86 -2.66
N ILE A 166 -3.82 -17.03 -3.71
CA ILE A 166 -4.42 -17.36 -5.01
C ILE A 166 -3.43 -16.95 -6.12
N GLY A 167 -2.94 -17.94 -6.86
CA GLY A 167 -1.99 -17.74 -7.97
C GLY A 167 -1.07 -18.92 -8.25
#